data_6e2b101721e784d0e7b960f33a4a0799
#
_entry.id   6e2b101721e784d0e7b960f33a4a0799
#
_cell.length_a   1.000
_cell.length_b   1.000
_cell.length_c   1.000
_cell.angle_alpha   90.00
_cell.angle_beta   90.00
_cell.angle_gamma   90.00
#
_symmetry.space_group_name_H-M   'P 1'
#
loop_
_entity.id
_entity.type
_entity.pdbx_description
1 polymer ?
#
loop_
_entity_poly.entity_id
_entity_poly.type
_entity_poly.pdbx_seq_one_letter_code
_entity_poly.pdbx_strand_id
1 'polypeptide(L)'
;MYDWNSNVMVKRILLFLAVAIVPVCHGQILPNYGEERAGLSSFTYLKSPVDPWSAGLAGTALANTSSYGLATNPALLSAGSQQGIFSGSRMLGASIGHDFLSIAKARNPNQVVGVSLNSLTSGGIVERTVWQPEGTGRIVNGALHCVGIGVSQRFSDYFNAGVQLKYGQEQLGAFTAHSVALDLGFHYELDYRELSFAAAILNFGPSTSVMQSGTLPTTVNTDTTASSVAAPPQVFAMGMRFNTMDKGDHKVYTSFQLNHPSDNNENYSIAAEYWYKDIIELQLGYRMVSRWGAPSFGFSTKTHLGGWPMKIGVSAIPSPAGNYQTVIGLTLTPLNWLL
;
A
#
# COMPACT_ATOMS: atom_id res chain seq x y z
N MET A 1 -31.01 -27.51 -30.58
CA MET A 1 -30.23 -26.28 -30.71
C MET A 1 -29.24 -26.30 -29.55
N TYR A 2 -28.08 -26.92 -29.78
CA TYR A 2 -27.11 -27.24 -28.71
C TYR A 2 -26.22 -26.03 -28.39
N ASP A 3 -26.08 -25.78 -27.09
CA ASP A 3 -25.38 -24.67 -26.45
C ASP A 3 -23.87 -24.69 -26.73
N TRP A 4 -23.44 -24.00 -27.77
CA TRP A 4 -22.01 -23.88 -28.15
C TRP A 4 -21.25 -22.89 -27.22
N ASN A 5 -21.97 -22.04 -26.50
CA ASN A 5 -21.35 -21.01 -25.64
C ASN A 5 -20.83 -21.53 -24.30
N SER A 6 -21.44 -22.58 -23.73
CA SER A 6 -21.02 -23.12 -22.44
C SER A 6 -19.66 -23.84 -22.51
N ASN A 7 -19.43 -24.58 -23.61
CA ASN A 7 -18.18 -25.31 -23.83
C ASN A 7 -16.96 -24.39 -24.07
N VAL A 8 -17.16 -23.24 -24.69
CA VAL A 8 -16.07 -22.25 -24.90
C VAL A 8 -15.68 -21.57 -23.62
N MET A 9 -16.63 -21.27 -22.74
CA MET A 9 -16.40 -20.66 -21.44
C MET A 9 -15.68 -21.63 -20.50
N VAL A 10 -16.10 -22.89 -20.43
CA VAL A 10 -15.44 -23.92 -19.62
C VAL A 10 -14.01 -24.19 -20.12
N LYS A 11 -13.77 -24.25 -21.43
CA LYS A 11 -12.42 -24.38 -21.99
C LYS A 11 -11.53 -23.20 -21.70
N ARG A 12 -12.07 -21.97 -21.68
CA ARG A 12 -11.30 -20.78 -21.29
C ARG A 12 -10.97 -20.74 -19.79
N ILE A 13 -11.89 -21.17 -18.94
CA ILE A 13 -11.65 -21.30 -17.49
C ILE A 13 -10.64 -22.41 -17.21
N LEU A 14 -10.73 -23.55 -17.89
CA LEU A 14 -9.75 -24.64 -17.77
C LEU A 14 -8.36 -24.24 -18.31
N LEU A 15 -8.30 -23.42 -19.36
CA LEU A 15 -7.04 -22.88 -19.87
C LEU A 15 -6.42 -21.89 -18.88
N PHE A 16 -7.22 -21.06 -18.22
CA PHE A 16 -6.78 -20.16 -17.17
C PHE A 16 -6.30 -20.94 -15.92
N LEU A 17 -7.02 -21.98 -15.52
CA LEU A 17 -6.61 -22.89 -14.44
C LEU A 17 -5.35 -23.68 -14.80
N ALA A 18 -5.19 -24.12 -16.03
CA ALA A 18 -3.99 -24.83 -16.50
C ALA A 18 -2.75 -23.92 -16.52
N VAL A 19 -2.89 -22.64 -16.84
CA VAL A 19 -1.81 -21.64 -16.75
C VAL A 19 -1.47 -21.34 -15.28
N ALA A 20 -2.44 -21.44 -14.36
CA ALA A 20 -2.21 -21.26 -12.91
C ALA A 20 -1.51 -22.47 -12.24
N ILE A 21 -1.45 -23.64 -12.91
CA ILE A 21 -0.81 -24.88 -12.42
C ILE A 21 0.54 -25.10 -13.12
N VAL A 22 1.15 -24.07 -13.70
CA VAL A 22 2.55 -24.22 -14.16
C VAL A 22 3.39 -24.51 -12.93
N PRO A 23 4.04 -25.68 -12.82
CA PRO A 23 4.92 -25.96 -11.71
C PRO A 23 5.99 -24.88 -11.71
N VAL A 24 6.18 -24.23 -10.56
CA VAL A 24 7.20 -23.22 -10.37
C VAL A 24 8.55 -23.88 -10.63
N CYS A 25 9.00 -23.84 -11.88
CA CYS A 25 10.40 -24.05 -12.18
C CYS A 25 11.16 -23.03 -11.36
N HIS A 26 11.97 -23.46 -10.40
CA HIS A 26 12.85 -22.66 -9.59
C HIS A 26 14.03 -22.12 -10.43
N GLY A 27 13.70 -21.45 -11.52
CA GLY A 27 14.63 -20.64 -12.29
C GLY A 27 14.35 -19.20 -11.90
N GLN A 28 15.35 -18.45 -11.50
CA GLN A 28 15.25 -16.99 -11.35
C GLN A 28 14.82 -16.40 -12.69
N ILE A 29 13.52 -16.13 -12.85
CA ILE A 29 12.96 -15.51 -14.05
C ILE A 29 13.31 -14.02 -14.08
N LEU A 30 13.59 -13.44 -12.91
CA LEU A 30 13.91 -12.01 -12.74
C LEU A 30 15.30 -11.86 -12.13
N PRO A 31 16.12 -10.96 -12.67
CA PRO A 31 17.42 -10.64 -12.08
C PRO A 31 17.23 -10.07 -10.66
N ASN A 32 18.08 -10.49 -9.71
CA ASN A 32 18.12 -9.96 -8.36
C ASN A 32 18.83 -8.60 -8.35
N TYR A 33 18.16 -7.54 -8.75
CA TYR A 33 18.67 -6.18 -8.60
C TYR A 33 18.17 -5.59 -7.27
N GLY A 34 19.09 -5.13 -6.42
CA GLY A 34 18.77 -4.38 -5.21
C GLY A 34 18.68 -5.18 -3.91
N GLU A 35 18.80 -6.50 -3.91
CA GLU A 35 18.84 -7.32 -2.69
C GLU A 35 20.02 -6.94 -1.77
N GLU A 36 21.13 -6.49 -2.33
CA GLU A 36 22.31 -6.03 -1.61
C GLU A 36 22.05 -4.78 -0.75
N ARG A 37 20.96 -4.05 -1.03
CA ARG A 37 20.54 -2.85 -0.30
C ARG A 37 19.43 -3.12 0.71
N ALA A 38 19.00 -4.37 0.85
CA ALA A 38 17.98 -4.76 1.80
C ALA A 38 18.43 -4.42 3.23
N GLY A 39 17.58 -3.68 3.96
CA GLY A 39 17.86 -3.27 5.34
C GLY A 39 18.71 -1.99 5.48
N LEU A 40 19.06 -1.29 4.39
CA LEU A 40 19.79 -0.03 4.43
C LEU A 40 18.90 1.22 4.48
N SER A 41 17.58 1.05 4.36
CA SER A 41 16.61 2.15 4.43
C SER A 41 15.95 2.21 5.81
N SER A 42 15.68 3.42 6.29
CA SER A 42 14.71 3.67 7.36
C SER A 42 13.30 3.83 6.78
N PHE A 43 12.30 3.90 7.63
CA PHE A 43 10.89 4.11 7.24
C PHE A 43 10.35 3.04 6.25
N THR A 44 10.89 1.81 6.29
CA THR A 44 10.52 0.74 5.35
C THR A 44 9.03 0.37 5.38
N TYR A 45 8.33 0.67 6.48
CA TYR A 45 6.88 0.47 6.64
C TYR A 45 6.04 1.30 5.65
N LEU A 46 6.59 2.41 5.11
CA LEU A 46 5.93 3.23 4.09
C LEU A 46 5.70 2.48 2.77
N LYS A 47 6.34 1.33 2.56
CA LYS A 47 6.11 0.45 1.41
C LYS A 47 4.97 -0.56 1.63
N SER A 48 4.50 -0.70 2.86
CA SER A 48 3.43 -1.66 3.18
C SER A 48 2.07 -1.10 2.78
N PRO A 49 1.20 -1.93 2.18
CA PRO A 49 -0.18 -1.52 1.95
C PRO A 49 -0.86 -1.22 3.29
N VAL A 50 -1.48 -0.06 3.41
CA VAL A 50 -2.12 0.37 4.65
C VAL A 50 -3.64 0.25 4.60
N ASP A 51 -4.22 0.07 3.43
CA ASP A 51 -5.66 -0.01 3.24
C ASP A 51 -6.09 -1.40 2.77
N PRO A 52 -7.35 -1.82 3.07
CA PRO A 52 -7.80 -3.17 2.74
C PRO A 52 -7.91 -3.42 1.24
N TRP A 53 -8.10 -2.38 0.42
CA TRP A 53 -8.20 -2.56 -1.04
C TRP A 53 -6.84 -2.85 -1.64
N SER A 54 -5.84 -2.03 -1.37
CA SER A 54 -4.48 -2.29 -1.85
C SER A 54 -3.93 -3.59 -1.27
N ALA A 55 -4.23 -3.90 -0.02
CA ALA A 55 -3.80 -5.14 0.63
C ALA A 55 -4.43 -6.38 -0.02
N GLY A 56 -5.75 -6.38 -0.25
CA GLY A 56 -6.46 -7.48 -0.93
C GLY A 56 -6.00 -7.70 -2.36
N LEU A 57 -5.56 -6.65 -3.03
CA LEU A 57 -5.04 -6.66 -4.39
C LEU A 57 -3.51 -6.85 -4.46
N ALA A 58 -2.88 -7.34 -3.41
CA ALA A 58 -1.41 -7.52 -3.33
C ALA A 58 -0.60 -6.26 -3.68
N GLY A 59 -1.15 -5.07 -3.42
CA GLY A 59 -0.54 -3.78 -3.67
C GLY A 59 -0.78 -3.19 -5.06
N THR A 60 -1.64 -3.76 -5.90
CA THR A 60 -1.96 -3.21 -7.25
C THR A 60 -2.97 -2.06 -7.20
N ALA A 61 -2.76 -1.09 -6.32
CA ALA A 61 -3.71 0.01 -6.12
C ALA A 61 -3.31 1.32 -6.82
N LEU A 62 -2.19 1.35 -7.52
CA LEU A 62 -1.63 2.57 -8.10
C LEU A 62 -2.53 3.23 -9.15
N ALA A 63 -3.18 2.41 -9.98
CA ALA A 63 -4.11 2.84 -11.03
C ALA A 63 -5.59 2.69 -10.63
N ASN A 64 -5.86 2.31 -9.38
CA ASN A 64 -7.21 2.06 -8.89
C ASN A 64 -7.72 3.29 -8.17
N THR A 65 -8.81 3.88 -8.66
CA THR A 65 -9.44 5.04 -8.01
C THR A 65 -9.82 4.68 -6.58
N SER A 66 -9.11 5.25 -5.62
CA SER A 66 -9.23 4.92 -4.21
C SER A 66 -9.24 6.17 -3.36
N SER A 67 -10.03 6.13 -2.30
CA SER A 67 -10.04 7.14 -1.25
C SER A 67 -8.73 7.20 -0.44
N TYR A 68 -7.88 6.20 -0.60
CA TYR A 68 -6.56 6.10 0.04
C TYR A 68 -5.43 6.63 -0.87
N GLY A 69 -5.73 7.57 -1.77
CA GLY A 69 -4.75 8.12 -2.70
C GLY A 69 -3.48 8.65 -2.02
N LEU A 70 -3.58 9.26 -0.83
CA LEU A 70 -2.41 9.71 -0.06
C LEU A 70 -1.54 8.55 0.48
N ALA A 71 -2.01 7.33 0.43
CA ALA A 71 -1.20 6.16 0.79
C ALA A 71 -0.56 5.49 -0.43
N THR A 72 -1.14 5.65 -1.61
CA THR A 72 -0.76 4.88 -2.81
C THR A 72 -0.27 5.75 -3.96
N ASN A 73 -1.09 6.70 -4.40
CA ASN A 73 -0.79 7.62 -5.51
C ASN A 73 -1.57 8.92 -5.29
N PRO A 74 -0.92 10.04 -4.99
CA PRO A 74 -1.61 11.30 -4.70
C PRO A 74 -2.50 11.81 -5.84
N ALA A 75 -2.25 11.41 -7.10
CA ALA A 75 -3.10 11.77 -8.23
C ALA A 75 -4.53 11.20 -8.13
N LEU A 76 -4.72 10.12 -7.39
CA LEU A 76 -6.03 9.47 -7.26
C LEU A 76 -7.05 10.27 -6.46
N LEU A 77 -6.62 11.24 -5.65
CA LEU A 77 -7.54 12.09 -4.89
C LEU A 77 -8.49 12.87 -5.79
N SER A 78 -8.03 13.35 -6.94
CA SER A 78 -8.86 14.10 -7.90
C SER A 78 -9.51 13.21 -8.97
N ALA A 79 -9.08 11.94 -9.08
CA ALA A 79 -9.69 10.96 -9.98
C ALA A 79 -11.04 10.45 -9.47
N GLY A 80 -11.25 10.49 -8.16
CA GLY A 80 -12.50 10.08 -7.51
C GLY A 80 -13.56 11.19 -7.44
N SER A 81 -14.53 11.01 -6.54
CA SER A 81 -15.58 12.02 -6.33
C SER A 81 -15.00 13.30 -5.73
N GLN A 82 -15.51 14.44 -6.18
CA GLN A 82 -15.08 15.79 -5.77
C GLN A 82 -15.57 16.18 -4.36
N GLN A 83 -16.05 15.24 -3.58
CA GLN A 83 -16.57 15.47 -2.22
C GLN A 83 -15.46 15.24 -1.18
N GLY A 84 -15.69 15.71 0.04
CA GLY A 84 -14.80 15.40 1.16
C GLY A 84 -14.73 13.90 1.38
N ILE A 85 -13.54 13.39 1.68
CA ILE A 85 -13.30 11.96 1.94
C ILE A 85 -12.57 11.84 3.28
N PHE A 86 -13.09 10.98 4.14
CA PHE A 86 -12.40 10.49 5.33
C PHE A 86 -12.08 9.03 5.13
N SER A 87 -10.83 8.64 5.31
CA SER A 87 -10.39 7.25 5.18
C SER A 87 -9.55 6.86 6.39
N GLY A 88 -9.86 5.71 6.95
CA GLY A 88 -9.10 5.16 8.08
C GLY A 88 -8.98 3.66 7.97
N SER A 89 -7.83 3.13 8.35
CA SER A 89 -7.56 1.69 8.34
C SER A 89 -6.59 1.29 9.43
N ARG A 90 -6.64 0.02 9.80
CA ARG A 90 -5.74 -0.60 10.74
C ARG A 90 -5.32 -1.99 10.25
N MET A 91 -4.03 -2.24 10.27
CA MET A 91 -3.46 -3.56 10.08
C MET A 91 -3.22 -4.22 11.43
N LEU A 92 -3.70 -5.45 11.58
CA LEU A 92 -3.59 -6.26 12.78
C LEU A 92 -2.63 -7.43 12.51
N GLY A 93 -1.61 -7.57 13.34
CA GLY A 93 -0.69 -8.72 13.28
C GLY A 93 0.38 -8.66 14.36
N ALA A 94 0.62 -9.77 15.04
CA ALA A 94 1.78 -10.06 15.90
C ALA A 94 2.25 -8.91 16.83
N SER A 95 1.37 -8.27 17.58
CA SER A 95 1.67 -7.16 18.49
C SER A 95 2.12 -5.85 17.80
N ILE A 96 2.07 -5.79 16.47
CA ILE A 96 2.37 -4.59 15.70
C ILE A 96 1.05 -3.99 15.21
N GLY A 97 0.81 -2.73 15.51
CA GLY A 97 -0.28 -1.94 14.97
C GLY A 97 0.22 -1.04 13.85
N HIS A 98 -0.42 -1.08 12.70
CA HIS A 98 -0.14 -0.15 11.61
C HIS A 98 -1.45 0.56 11.24
N ASP A 99 -1.53 1.82 11.57
CA ASP A 99 -2.72 2.65 11.42
C ASP A 99 -2.52 3.69 10.32
N PHE A 100 -3.53 3.92 9.51
CA PHE A 100 -3.57 5.00 8.53
C PHE A 100 -4.86 5.80 8.68
N LEU A 101 -4.72 7.11 8.57
CA LEU A 101 -5.83 8.04 8.59
C LEU A 101 -5.61 9.10 7.52
N SER A 102 -6.64 9.45 6.77
CA SER A 102 -6.58 10.58 5.85
C SER A 102 -7.90 11.31 5.75
N ILE A 103 -7.78 12.62 5.52
CA ILE A 103 -8.90 13.51 5.24
C ILE A 103 -8.54 14.28 3.97
N ALA A 104 -9.42 14.25 3.00
CA ALA A 104 -9.26 15.01 1.76
C ALA A 104 -10.53 15.81 1.47
N LYS A 105 -10.37 17.01 0.92
CA LYS A 105 -11.46 17.92 0.56
C LYS A 105 -11.20 18.56 -0.79
N ALA A 106 -12.23 18.61 -1.64
CA ALA A 106 -12.20 19.39 -2.86
C ALA A 106 -12.09 20.89 -2.52
N ARG A 107 -11.09 21.54 -3.08
CA ARG A 107 -10.94 22.99 -3.02
C ARG A 107 -11.73 23.67 -4.14
N ASN A 108 -11.77 23.02 -5.29
CA ASN A 108 -12.56 23.41 -6.45
C ASN A 108 -12.84 22.14 -7.29
N PRO A 109 -13.64 22.21 -8.38
CA PRO A 109 -13.99 21.04 -9.20
C PRO A 109 -12.80 20.21 -9.73
N ASN A 110 -11.62 20.82 -9.83
CA ASN A 110 -10.45 20.20 -10.42
C ASN A 110 -9.32 19.95 -9.42
N GLN A 111 -9.46 20.39 -8.16
CA GLN A 111 -8.38 20.30 -7.18
C GLN A 111 -8.87 19.72 -5.85
N VAL A 112 -8.17 18.72 -5.36
CA VAL A 112 -8.39 18.11 -4.04
C VAL A 112 -7.13 18.28 -3.21
N VAL A 113 -7.30 18.70 -1.96
CA VAL A 113 -6.22 18.78 -0.97
C VAL A 113 -6.52 17.79 0.15
N GLY A 114 -5.46 17.23 0.74
CA GLY A 114 -5.64 16.26 1.81
C GLY A 114 -4.45 16.19 2.75
N VAL A 115 -4.73 15.62 3.90
CA VAL A 115 -3.75 15.34 4.96
C VAL A 115 -3.82 13.87 5.31
N SER A 116 -2.69 13.26 5.60
CA SER A 116 -2.60 11.87 6.04
C SER A 116 -1.72 11.70 7.26
N LEU A 117 -2.05 10.70 8.06
CA LEU A 117 -1.23 10.19 9.17
C LEU A 117 -1.04 8.70 8.95
N ASN A 118 0.19 8.27 8.95
CA ASN A 118 0.59 6.87 8.89
C ASN A 118 1.41 6.56 10.14
N SER A 119 1.02 5.57 10.92
CA SER A 119 1.61 5.25 12.21
C SER A 119 1.79 3.75 12.35
N LEU A 120 3.02 3.33 12.64
CA LEU A 120 3.33 1.95 13.01
C LEU A 120 3.89 1.93 14.42
N THR A 121 3.31 1.10 15.28
CA THR A 121 3.76 0.92 16.67
C THR A 121 4.03 -0.56 16.92
N SER A 122 5.19 -0.87 17.49
CA SER A 122 5.45 -2.20 18.01
C SER A 122 4.89 -2.31 19.43
N GLY A 123 4.44 -3.51 19.80
CA GLY A 123 4.25 -3.84 21.22
C GLY A 123 5.58 -3.82 21.96
N GLY A 124 5.54 -3.89 23.29
CA GLY A 124 6.74 -3.94 24.12
C GLY A 124 7.63 -5.13 23.76
N ILE A 125 8.88 -4.86 23.38
CA ILE A 125 9.89 -5.85 23.07
C ILE A 125 10.75 -6.02 24.32
N VAL A 126 10.79 -7.22 24.92
CA VAL A 126 11.61 -7.50 26.07
C VAL A 126 13.08 -7.50 25.64
N GLU A 127 13.87 -6.63 26.23
CA GLU A 127 15.32 -6.61 26.00
C GLU A 127 15.95 -7.88 26.59
N ARG A 128 16.72 -8.59 25.78
CA ARG A 128 17.43 -9.80 26.17
C ARG A 128 18.91 -9.68 25.84
N THR A 129 19.75 -10.19 26.70
CA THR A 129 21.20 -10.26 26.49
C THR A 129 21.68 -11.71 26.58
N VAL A 130 22.90 -11.96 26.13
CA VAL A 130 23.53 -13.28 26.26
C VAL A 130 23.58 -13.72 27.73
N TRP A 131 23.70 -12.80 28.64
CA TRP A 131 23.79 -13.06 30.09
C TRP A 131 22.43 -13.11 30.79
N GLN A 132 21.38 -12.59 30.15
CA GLN A 132 20.00 -12.53 30.68
C GLN A 132 19.02 -12.92 29.56
N PRO A 133 18.99 -14.22 29.16
CA PRO A 133 18.16 -14.70 28.05
C PRO A 133 16.66 -14.62 28.36
N GLU A 134 16.27 -14.65 29.61
CA GLU A 134 14.87 -14.49 30.05
C GLU A 134 14.39 -13.02 30.02
N GLY A 135 15.32 -12.08 29.94
CA GLY A 135 15.06 -10.65 29.86
C GLY A 135 15.81 -9.84 30.93
N THR A 136 16.19 -8.61 30.57
CA THR A 136 16.85 -7.67 31.49
C THR A 136 15.86 -6.94 32.40
N GLY A 137 14.56 -7.16 32.22
CA GLY A 137 13.48 -6.39 32.82
C GLY A 137 13.17 -5.06 32.10
N ARG A 138 13.95 -4.70 31.08
CA ARG A 138 13.71 -3.52 30.25
C ARG A 138 12.83 -3.85 29.04
N ILE A 139 11.86 -2.99 28.78
CA ILE A 139 10.99 -3.07 27.61
C ILE A 139 11.35 -1.95 26.65
N VAL A 140 11.60 -2.30 25.40
CA VAL A 140 11.88 -1.37 24.29
C VAL A 140 10.65 -1.29 23.39
N ASN A 141 10.24 -0.08 23.06
CA ASN A 141 9.15 0.16 22.13
C ASN A 141 9.69 0.76 20.84
N GLY A 142 9.09 0.38 19.71
CA GLY A 142 9.29 1.03 18.43
C GLY A 142 8.04 1.84 18.05
N ALA A 143 8.24 3.05 17.58
CA ALA A 143 7.17 3.91 17.09
C ALA A 143 7.65 4.64 15.83
N LEU A 144 6.84 4.60 14.78
CA LEU A 144 7.11 5.23 13.50
C LEU A 144 5.88 6.01 13.10
N HIS A 145 6.04 7.31 12.87
CA HIS A 145 4.95 8.20 12.51
C HIS A 145 5.32 8.98 11.26
N CYS A 146 4.37 9.15 10.35
CA CYS A 146 4.54 9.95 9.16
C CYS A 146 3.28 10.78 8.91
N VAL A 147 3.44 12.10 8.82
CA VAL A 147 2.39 13.03 8.45
C VAL A 147 2.63 13.47 7.02
N GLY A 148 1.56 13.49 6.20
CA GLY A 148 1.62 13.92 4.81
C GLY A 148 0.60 15.00 4.50
N ILE A 149 0.99 15.94 3.65
CA ILE A 149 0.09 16.94 3.06
C ILE A 149 0.18 16.81 1.56
N GLY A 150 -0.96 16.59 0.89
CA GLY A 150 -1.01 16.34 -0.54
C GLY A 150 -2.01 17.23 -1.26
N VAL A 151 -1.73 17.45 -2.53
CA VAL A 151 -2.62 18.11 -3.47
C VAL A 151 -2.68 17.30 -4.75
N SER A 152 -3.87 17.13 -5.28
CA SER A 152 -4.14 16.50 -6.57
C SER A 152 -4.89 17.48 -7.46
N GLN A 153 -4.51 17.49 -8.73
CA GLN A 153 -5.09 18.37 -9.76
C GLN A 153 -5.57 17.53 -10.94
N ARG A 154 -6.82 17.72 -11.33
CA ARG A 154 -7.37 17.23 -12.59
C ARG A 154 -7.04 18.24 -13.68
N PHE A 155 -6.25 17.83 -14.67
CA PHE A 155 -5.88 18.66 -15.81
C PHE A 155 -6.81 18.46 -17.01
N SER A 156 -7.39 17.28 -17.14
CA SER A 156 -8.42 16.95 -18.12
C SER A 156 -9.33 15.85 -17.56
N ASP A 157 -10.34 15.47 -18.32
CA ASP A 157 -11.24 14.37 -17.94
C ASP A 157 -10.50 13.02 -17.83
N TYR A 158 -9.36 12.91 -18.50
CA TYR A 158 -8.55 11.69 -18.54
C TYR A 158 -7.29 11.75 -17.69
N PHE A 159 -6.79 12.93 -17.32
CA PHE A 159 -5.47 13.09 -16.72
C PHE A 159 -5.49 13.82 -15.39
N ASN A 160 -4.92 13.16 -14.38
CA ASN A 160 -4.75 13.69 -13.04
C ASN A 160 -3.26 13.60 -12.65
N ALA A 161 -2.79 14.58 -11.90
CA ALA A 161 -1.47 14.54 -11.26
C ALA A 161 -1.58 15.00 -9.81
N GLY A 162 -0.70 14.48 -8.98
CA GLY A 162 -0.69 14.81 -7.57
C GLY A 162 0.70 14.85 -6.98
N VAL A 163 0.84 15.61 -5.91
CA VAL A 163 2.06 15.72 -5.12
C VAL A 163 1.72 15.63 -3.65
N GLN A 164 2.58 14.97 -2.86
CA GLN A 164 2.45 14.90 -1.41
C GLN A 164 3.82 15.11 -0.76
N LEU A 165 3.87 16.02 0.19
CA LEU A 165 5.01 16.21 1.07
C LEU A 165 4.78 15.43 2.36
N LYS A 166 5.77 14.66 2.79
CA LYS A 166 5.74 13.80 3.98
C LYS A 166 6.83 14.21 4.96
N TYR A 167 6.51 14.17 6.24
CA TYR A 167 7.49 14.24 7.32
C TYR A 167 7.32 13.02 8.20
N GLY A 168 8.41 12.27 8.39
CA GLY A 168 8.45 11.05 9.18
C GLY A 168 9.40 11.15 10.38
N GLN A 169 8.99 10.50 11.47
CA GLN A 169 9.81 10.24 12.64
C GLN A 169 9.78 8.74 12.94
N GLU A 170 10.94 8.16 13.09
CA GLU A 170 11.13 6.77 13.50
C GLU A 170 11.90 6.75 14.81
N GLN A 171 11.39 6.03 15.81
CA GLN A 171 12.04 5.82 17.09
C GLN A 171 12.09 4.32 17.39
N LEU A 172 13.27 3.82 17.68
CA LEU A 172 13.49 2.43 18.08
C LEU A 172 14.41 2.44 19.32
N GLY A 173 13.82 2.26 20.48
CA GLY A 173 14.54 2.36 21.74
C GLY A 173 15.15 3.75 21.94
N ALA A 174 16.49 3.79 21.98
CA ALA A 174 17.26 5.04 22.15
C ALA A 174 17.59 5.73 20.81
N PHE A 175 17.22 5.14 19.67
CA PHE A 175 17.53 5.69 18.35
C PHE A 175 16.34 6.43 17.77
N THR A 176 16.60 7.60 17.20
CA THR A 176 15.58 8.41 16.54
C THR A 176 16.10 8.87 15.18
N ALA A 177 15.25 8.75 14.17
CA ALA A 177 15.51 9.25 12.83
C ALA A 177 14.34 10.12 12.36
N HIS A 178 14.65 11.16 11.59
CA HIS A 178 13.67 12.05 10.96
C HIS A 178 13.87 12.03 9.46
N SER A 179 12.79 12.12 8.70
CA SER A 179 12.87 12.15 7.25
C SER A 179 11.84 13.09 6.65
N VAL A 180 12.21 13.73 5.56
CA VAL A 180 11.30 14.47 4.68
C VAL A 180 11.29 13.74 3.34
N ALA A 181 10.11 13.47 2.81
CA ALA A 181 9.96 12.79 1.54
C ALA A 181 8.86 13.44 0.68
N LEU A 182 8.99 13.29 -0.62
CA LEU A 182 8.05 13.78 -1.62
C LEU A 182 7.50 12.58 -2.41
N ASP A 183 6.18 12.56 -2.60
CA ASP A 183 5.54 11.67 -3.54
C ASP A 183 5.05 12.47 -4.74
N LEU A 184 5.26 11.93 -5.93
CA LEU A 184 4.74 12.42 -7.19
C LEU A 184 3.92 11.32 -7.83
N GLY A 185 2.72 11.63 -8.29
CA GLY A 185 1.85 10.65 -8.91
C GLY A 185 1.14 11.18 -10.14
N PHE A 186 0.89 10.27 -11.08
CA PHE A 186 0.13 10.49 -12.29
C PHE A 186 -0.91 9.39 -12.45
N HIS A 187 -2.06 9.76 -12.98
CA HIS A 187 -3.14 8.84 -13.31
C HIS A 187 -3.77 9.26 -14.63
N TYR A 188 -3.91 8.31 -15.54
CA TYR A 188 -4.52 8.50 -16.84
C TYR A 188 -5.59 7.43 -17.07
N GLU A 189 -6.79 7.83 -17.39
CA GLU A 189 -7.95 6.97 -17.61
C GLU A 189 -8.46 7.11 -19.04
N LEU A 190 -8.79 5.99 -19.67
CA LEU A 190 -9.35 5.91 -21.00
C LEU A 190 -10.75 5.32 -20.96
N ASP A 191 -11.64 5.78 -21.80
CA ASP A 191 -13.01 5.27 -21.90
C ASP A 191 -13.07 3.79 -22.33
N TYR A 192 -12.03 3.35 -23.08
CA TYR A 192 -11.97 1.95 -23.55
C TYR A 192 -11.77 1.00 -22.37
N ARG A 193 -12.82 0.25 -22.01
CA ARG A 193 -12.81 -0.71 -20.91
C ARG A 193 -12.38 -0.12 -19.55
N GLU A 194 -12.64 1.14 -19.33
CA GLU A 194 -12.18 1.84 -18.14
C GLU A 194 -10.68 1.59 -17.87
N LEU A 195 -9.88 1.60 -18.94
CA LEU A 195 -8.45 1.33 -18.87
C LEU A 195 -7.73 2.50 -18.20
N SER A 196 -7.13 2.24 -17.06
CA SER A 196 -6.37 3.23 -16.30
C SER A 196 -4.88 2.87 -16.28
N PHE A 197 -4.04 3.88 -16.45
CA PHE A 197 -2.59 3.81 -16.26
C PHE A 197 -2.17 4.76 -15.15
N ALA A 198 -1.19 4.34 -14.37
CA ALA A 198 -0.62 5.21 -13.35
C ALA A 198 0.88 5.00 -13.24
N ALA A 199 1.57 6.08 -12.87
CA ALA A 199 2.97 6.05 -12.48
C ALA A 199 3.16 6.92 -11.24
N ALA A 200 4.05 6.51 -10.34
CA ALA A 200 4.38 7.29 -9.16
C ALA A 200 5.85 7.10 -8.77
N ILE A 201 6.41 8.16 -8.20
CA ILE A 201 7.65 8.13 -7.43
C ILE A 201 7.24 8.41 -6.00
N LEU A 202 7.46 7.43 -5.12
CA LEU A 202 7.05 7.50 -3.73
C LEU A 202 8.27 7.59 -2.81
N ASN A 203 8.11 8.34 -1.72
CA ASN A 203 9.11 8.50 -0.67
C ASN A 203 10.46 9.04 -1.19
N PHE A 204 10.45 9.90 -2.20
CA PHE A 204 11.65 10.55 -2.70
C PHE A 204 12.14 11.58 -1.70
N GLY A 205 13.30 11.36 -1.09
CA GLY A 205 13.85 12.25 -0.06
C GLY A 205 15.34 12.03 0.16
N PRO A 206 15.99 13.00 0.83
CA PRO A 206 17.40 12.90 1.17
C PRO A 206 17.61 11.83 2.24
N SER A 207 18.85 11.35 2.32
CA SER A 207 19.29 10.54 3.44
C SER A 207 19.27 11.37 4.72
N THR A 208 18.89 10.71 5.83
CA THR A 208 18.85 11.31 7.17
C THR A 208 19.85 10.65 8.09
N SER A 209 20.32 11.40 9.10
CA SER A 209 21.16 10.85 10.14
C SER A 209 20.29 10.24 11.26
N VAL A 210 20.71 9.09 11.75
CA VAL A 210 20.12 8.47 12.95
C VAL A 210 20.80 9.05 14.16
N MET A 211 20.03 9.67 15.05
CA MET A 211 20.53 10.22 16.32
C MET A 211 20.31 9.21 17.43
N GLN A 212 21.31 9.01 18.26
CA GLN A 212 21.22 8.20 19.46
C GLN A 212 20.93 9.12 20.65
N SER A 213 19.84 8.85 21.37
CA SER A 213 19.48 9.52 22.62
C SER A 213 19.83 8.60 23.80
N GLY A 214 20.77 9.04 24.65
CA GLY A 214 21.19 8.32 25.85
C GLY A 214 22.47 7.50 25.68
N THR A 215 23.13 7.21 26.82
CA THR A 215 24.28 6.32 26.90
C THR A 215 23.80 4.87 26.87
N LEU A 216 24.12 4.15 25.82
CA LEU A 216 24.15 2.69 25.91
C LEU A 216 25.25 2.29 26.91
N PRO A 217 25.05 1.32 27.78
CA PRO A 217 26.14 0.74 28.54
C PRO A 217 27.09 0.03 27.58
N THR A 218 28.05 0.75 27.03
CA THR A 218 29.06 0.19 26.13
C THR A 218 30.20 -0.37 26.95
N THR A 219 30.28 -1.69 26.97
CA THR A 219 31.52 -2.41 27.30
C THR A 219 32.47 -2.49 26.11
N VAL A 220 32.16 -1.82 25.03
CA VAL A 220 33.01 -1.75 23.82
C VAL A 220 33.31 -0.27 23.58
N ASN A 221 34.58 0.08 23.68
CA ASN A 221 35.11 1.37 23.23
C ASN A 221 34.84 1.50 21.72
N THR A 222 33.75 2.10 21.36
CA THR A 222 33.52 2.57 20.02
C THR A 222 33.60 4.09 20.03
N ASP A 223 34.79 4.60 19.74
CA ASP A 223 35.02 6.00 19.30
C ASP A 223 34.35 6.27 17.94
N THR A 224 33.27 5.62 17.67
CA THR A 224 32.47 5.84 16.47
C THR A 224 31.12 6.36 16.86
N THR A 225 30.98 7.68 16.87
CA THR A 225 29.76 8.33 16.42
C THR A 225 29.52 7.86 14.98
N ALA A 226 29.17 6.60 14.80
CA ALA A 226 28.70 6.09 13.53
C ALA A 226 27.36 6.77 13.29
N SER A 227 27.41 7.92 12.63
CA SER A 227 26.27 8.52 11.98
C SER A 227 25.84 7.53 10.89
N SER A 228 25.01 6.55 11.26
CA SER A 228 24.39 5.68 10.27
C SER A 228 23.42 6.55 9.49
N VAL A 229 23.74 6.74 8.22
CA VAL A 229 22.92 7.50 7.29
C VAL A 229 21.92 6.54 6.72
N ALA A 230 20.63 6.83 6.88
CA ALA A 230 19.55 6.03 6.32
C ALA A 230 18.69 6.89 5.39
N ALA A 231 18.34 6.35 4.24
CA ALA A 231 17.44 6.99 3.29
C ALA A 231 16.02 6.46 3.43
N PRO A 232 14.98 7.27 3.14
CA PRO A 232 13.64 6.74 2.98
C PRO A 232 13.59 5.73 1.80
N PRO A 233 12.69 4.73 1.83
CA PRO A 233 12.64 3.70 0.81
C PRO A 233 11.94 4.23 -0.44
N GLN A 234 12.70 4.83 -1.34
CA GLN A 234 12.17 5.35 -2.61
C GLN A 234 11.62 4.20 -3.45
N VAL A 235 10.44 4.42 -4.03
CA VAL A 235 9.80 3.44 -4.90
C VAL A 235 9.36 4.13 -6.18
N PHE A 236 9.85 3.65 -7.32
CA PHE A 236 9.23 3.93 -8.60
C PHE A 236 8.20 2.84 -8.88
N ALA A 237 6.97 3.24 -9.15
CA ALA A 237 5.87 2.32 -9.39
C ALA A 237 5.14 2.64 -10.69
N MET A 238 4.73 1.61 -11.42
CA MET A 238 3.87 1.71 -12.60
C MET A 238 2.75 0.69 -12.47
N GLY A 239 1.53 1.10 -12.83
CA GLY A 239 0.36 0.23 -12.73
C GLY A 239 -0.61 0.46 -13.86
N MET A 240 -1.43 -0.56 -14.11
CA MET A 240 -2.56 -0.50 -15.02
C MET A 240 -3.75 -1.29 -14.45
N ARG A 241 -4.95 -0.85 -14.77
CA ARG A 241 -6.21 -1.50 -14.40
C ARG A 241 -7.19 -1.39 -15.55
N PHE A 242 -7.95 -2.42 -15.83
CA PHE A 242 -8.96 -2.40 -16.87
C PHE A 242 -10.15 -3.32 -16.54
N ASN A 243 -11.29 -2.99 -17.09
CA ASN A 243 -12.50 -3.79 -17.01
C ASN A 243 -12.38 -5.01 -17.96
N THR A 244 -12.22 -6.19 -17.39
CA THR A 244 -12.09 -7.44 -18.13
C THR A 244 -13.46 -7.99 -18.53
N MET A 245 -14.48 -7.80 -17.68
CA MET A 245 -15.84 -8.27 -17.91
C MET A 245 -16.84 -7.28 -17.29
N ASP A 246 -17.80 -6.85 -18.09
CA ASP A 246 -18.99 -6.12 -17.64
C ASP A 246 -20.25 -6.85 -18.16
N LYS A 247 -21.05 -7.35 -17.23
CA LYS A 247 -22.32 -8.03 -17.50
C LYS A 247 -23.40 -7.50 -16.55
N GLY A 248 -23.65 -6.21 -16.62
CA GLY A 248 -24.63 -5.53 -15.79
C GLY A 248 -24.28 -5.57 -14.29
N ASP A 249 -24.93 -6.45 -13.53
CA ASP A 249 -24.70 -6.58 -12.09
C ASP A 249 -23.31 -7.14 -11.74
N HIS A 250 -22.57 -7.69 -12.70
CA HIS A 250 -21.30 -8.38 -12.52
C HIS A 250 -20.19 -7.69 -13.29
N LYS A 251 -19.21 -7.13 -12.59
CA LYS A 251 -18.01 -6.54 -13.20
C LYS A 251 -16.75 -7.20 -12.69
N VAL A 252 -15.78 -7.39 -13.56
CA VAL A 252 -14.44 -7.89 -13.19
C VAL A 252 -13.40 -6.92 -13.71
N TYR A 253 -12.54 -6.47 -12.82
CA TYR A 253 -11.36 -5.69 -13.18
C TYR A 253 -10.10 -6.51 -12.97
N THR A 254 -9.13 -6.29 -13.82
CA THR A 254 -7.79 -6.89 -13.70
C THR A 254 -6.78 -5.77 -13.57
N SER A 255 -5.84 -5.93 -12.64
CA SER A 255 -4.79 -4.94 -12.37
C SER A 255 -3.42 -5.57 -12.42
N PHE A 256 -2.43 -4.80 -12.89
CA PHE A 256 -1.01 -5.14 -12.89
C PHE A 256 -0.23 -3.98 -12.30
N GLN A 257 0.80 -4.28 -11.52
CA GLN A 257 1.70 -3.28 -10.98
C GLN A 257 3.13 -3.79 -10.90
N LEU A 258 4.06 -2.94 -11.30
CA LEU A 258 5.49 -3.07 -11.09
C LEU A 258 5.92 -2.08 -10.01
N ASN A 259 6.68 -2.53 -9.04
CA ASN A 259 7.37 -1.68 -8.07
C ASN A 259 8.87 -1.92 -8.16
N HIS A 260 9.62 -0.83 -8.28
CA HIS A 260 11.08 -0.79 -8.28
C HIS A 260 11.55 0.02 -7.06
N PRO A 261 11.72 -0.64 -5.89
CA PRO A 261 12.22 0.02 -4.69
C PRO A 261 13.75 0.20 -4.75
N SER A 262 14.26 1.29 -4.18
CA SER A 262 15.70 1.57 -4.13
C SER A 262 16.49 0.68 -3.17
N ASP A 263 15.79 -0.01 -2.26
CA ASP A 263 16.35 -0.76 -1.13
C ASP A 263 15.98 -2.25 -1.16
N ASN A 264 15.43 -2.75 -2.24
CA ASN A 264 15.06 -4.16 -2.36
C ASN A 264 14.86 -4.54 -3.83
N ASN A 265 14.61 -5.82 -4.08
CA ASN A 265 14.29 -6.34 -5.39
C ASN A 265 12.98 -5.78 -5.94
N GLU A 266 12.92 -5.70 -7.25
CA GLU A 266 11.68 -5.43 -7.97
C GLU A 266 10.61 -6.47 -7.62
N ASN A 267 9.37 -6.02 -7.61
CA ASN A 267 8.24 -6.91 -7.44
C ASN A 267 7.13 -6.57 -8.43
N TYR A 268 6.45 -7.62 -8.86
CA TYR A 268 5.33 -7.55 -9.78
C TYR A 268 4.09 -8.09 -9.08
N SER A 269 2.99 -7.42 -9.27
CA SER A 269 1.71 -7.86 -8.72
C SER A 269 0.67 -7.95 -9.81
N ILE A 270 -0.19 -8.96 -9.70
CA ILE A 270 -1.39 -9.12 -10.51
C ILE A 270 -2.57 -9.28 -9.58
N ALA A 271 -3.70 -8.68 -9.92
CA ALA A 271 -4.90 -8.82 -9.13
C ALA A 271 -6.18 -8.83 -9.97
N ALA A 272 -7.23 -9.37 -9.37
CA ALA A 272 -8.58 -9.35 -9.89
C ALA A 272 -9.55 -8.83 -8.83
N GLU A 273 -10.45 -7.96 -9.26
CA GLU A 273 -11.55 -7.43 -8.47
C GLU A 273 -12.86 -7.91 -9.10
N TYR A 274 -13.73 -8.53 -8.31
CA TYR A 274 -15.08 -8.87 -8.72
C TYR A 274 -16.08 -8.01 -7.97
N TRP A 275 -16.91 -7.29 -8.69
CA TRP A 275 -17.98 -6.47 -8.19
C TRP A 275 -19.36 -7.07 -8.47
N TYR A 276 -20.19 -7.11 -7.45
CA TYR A 276 -21.59 -7.47 -7.57
C TYR A 276 -22.48 -6.28 -7.23
N LYS A 277 -23.28 -5.83 -8.20
CA LYS A 277 -24.19 -4.67 -8.11
C LYS A 277 -23.50 -3.38 -7.64
N ASP A 278 -22.22 -3.21 -7.86
CA ASP A 278 -21.40 -2.11 -7.34
C ASP A 278 -21.46 -1.94 -5.80
N ILE A 279 -21.94 -2.99 -5.08
CA ILE A 279 -22.13 -2.99 -3.61
C ILE A 279 -21.09 -3.89 -2.95
N ILE A 280 -20.96 -5.13 -3.44
CA ILE A 280 -20.04 -6.13 -2.90
C ILE A 280 -18.83 -6.25 -3.81
N GLU A 281 -17.66 -6.26 -3.22
CA GLU A 281 -16.39 -6.42 -3.91
C GLU A 281 -15.59 -7.55 -3.27
N LEU A 282 -15.15 -8.49 -4.11
CA LEU A 282 -14.20 -9.53 -3.77
C LEU A 282 -12.86 -9.24 -4.46
N GLN A 283 -11.77 -9.40 -3.75
CA GLN A 283 -10.43 -9.11 -4.21
C GLN A 283 -9.54 -10.33 -4.09
N LEU A 284 -8.75 -10.57 -5.12
CA LEU A 284 -7.72 -11.60 -5.17
C LEU A 284 -6.48 -11.01 -5.80
N GLY A 285 -5.37 -11.03 -5.08
CA GLY A 285 -4.10 -10.53 -5.57
C GLY A 285 -2.97 -11.54 -5.38
N TYR A 286 -1.96 -11.44 -6.21
CA TYR A 286 -0.74 -12.22 -6.08
C TYR A 286 0.47 -11.36 -6.36
N ARG A 287 1.40 -11.30 -5.41
CA ARG A 287 2.67 -10.58 -5.56
C ARG A 287 3.79 -11.57 -5.79
N MET A 288 4.49 -11.37 -6.89
CA MET A 288 5.69 -12.12 -7.26
C MET A 288 6.90 -11.37 -6.72
N VAL A 289 7.64 -11.99 -5.82
CA VAL A 289 8.93 -11.54 -5.30
C VAL A 289 9.95 -12.65 -5.46
N SER A 290 11.23 -12.30 -5.46
CA SER A 290 12.32 -13.22 -5.83
C SER A 290 12.38 -14.53 -5.03
N ARG A 291 11.90 -14.55 -3.80
CA ARG A 291 12.06 -15.71 -2.89
C ARG A 291 10.75 -16.38 -2.48
N TRP A 292 9.62 -15.68 -2.54
CA TRP A 292 8.33 -16.25 -2.15
C TRP A 292 7.20 -15.44 -2.74
N GLY A 293 6.07 -16.07 -2.93
CA GLY A 293 4.83 -15.44 -3.34
C GLY A 293 3.67 -16.12 -2.64
N ALA A 294 2.71 -15.35 -2.20
CA ALA A 294 1.47 -15.88 -1.65
C ALA A 294 0.29 -14.98 -2.04
N PRO A 295 -0.92 -15.56 -2.19
CA PRO A 295 -2.10 -14.79 -2.56
C PRO A 295 -2.53 -13.87 -1.42
N SER A 296 -3.12 -12.73 -1.79
CA SER A 296 -3.85 -11.83 -0.90
C SER A 296 -5.33 -11.92 -1.22
N PHE A 297 -6.17 -11.73 -0.22
CA PHE A 297 -7.63 -11.80 -0.35
C PHE A 297 -8.26 -10.57 0.28
N GLY A 298 -9.36 -10.10 -0.30
CA GLY A 298 -10.10 -8.99 0.27
C GLY A 298 -11.60 -9.11 0.01
N PHE A 299 -12.34 -8.51 0.91
CA PHE A 299 -13.79 -8.32 0.82
C PHE A 299 -14.12 -6.90 1.21
N SER A 300 -14.99 -6.26 0.45
CA SER A 300 -15.53 -4.97 0.84
C SER A 300 -17.00 -4.81 0.43
N THR A 301 -17.66 -3.89 1.10
CA THR A 301 -19.05 -3.56 0.83
C THR A 301 -19.29 -2.06 0.94
N LYS A 302 -20.16 -1.55 0.08
CA LYS A 302 -20.66 -0.19 0.14
C LYS A 302 -21.99 -0.17 0.89
N THR A 303 -22.13 0.77 1.80
CA THR A 303 -23.32 0.99 2.62
C THR A 303 -23.49 2.48 2.92
N HIS A 304 -24.41 2.84 3.80
CA HIS A 304 -24.64 4.23 4.22
C HIS A 304 -24.67 4.30 5.75
N LEU A 305 -24.05 5.33 6.31
CA LEU A 305 -24.09 5.64 7.73
C LEU A 305 -24.71 7.04 7.91
N GLY A 306 -25.92 7.13 8.48
CA GLY A 306 -26.61 8.41 8.65
C GLY A 306 -26.82 9.19 7.34
N GLY A 307 -27.01 8.50 6.21
CA GLY A 307 -27.12 9.11 4.87
C GLY A 307 -25.81 9.34 4.15
N TRP A 308 -24.64 9.16 4.79
CA TRP A 308 -23.33 9.28 4.16
C TRP A 308 -22.92 7.97 3.50
N PRO A 309 -22.49 7.99 2.23
CA PRO A 309 -21.89 6.82 1.61
C PRO A 309 -20.68 6.35 2.39
N MET A 310 -20.65 5.07 2.68
CA MET A 310 -19.58 4.41 3.43
C MET A 310 -19.13 3.15 2.69
N LYS A 311 -17.84 2.93 2.61
CA LYS A 311 -17.25 1.67 2.16
C LYS A 311 -16.43 1.07 3.30
N ILE A 312 -16.69 -0.21 3.60
CA ILE A 312 -15.95 -0.98 4.62
C ILE A 312 -15.26 -2.12 3.91
N GLY A 313 -14.04 -2.41 4.29
CA GLY A 313 -13.28 -3.52 3.74
C GLY A 313 -12.45 -4.25 4.78
N VAL A 314 -12.22 -5.51 4.52
CA VAL A 314 -11.29 -6.37 5.25
C VAL A 314 -10.47 -7.16 4.26
N SER A 315 -9.19 -7.34 4.52
CA SER A 315 -8.30 -8.11 3.67
C SER A 315 -7.27 -8.88 4.48
N ALA A 316 -6.74 -9.93 3.86
CA ALA A 316 -5.66 -10.74 4.38
C ALA A 316 -4.48 -10.66 3.42
N ILE A 317 -3.34 -10.19 3.91
CA ILE A 317 -2.09 -10.07 3.16
C ILE A 317 -1.03 -11.00 3.77
N PRO A 318 -0.28 -11.75 2.95
CA PRO A 318 0.77 -12.62 3.45
C PRO A 318 1.92 -11.79 4.06
N SER A 319 2.41 -12.25 5.21
CA SER A 319 3.56 -11.70 5.90
C SER A 319 4.82 -12.52 5.60
N PRO A 320 6.01 -11.92 5.56
CA PRO A 320 7.28 -12.65 5.45
C PRO A 320 7.50 -13.70 6.54
N ALA A 321 6.82 -13.57 7.68
CA ALA A 321 6.86 -14.56 8.76
C ALA A 321 6.01 -15.81 8.50
N GLY A 322 5.39 -15.95 7.32
CA GLY A 322 4.62 -17.13 6.94
C GLY A 322 3.16 -17.14 7.44
N ASN A 323 2.71 -16.10 8.12
CA ASN A 323 1.33 -15.89 8.54
C ASN A 323 0.64 -14.81 7.69
N TYR A 324 -0.66 -14.64 7.89
CA TYR A 324 -1.43 -13.55 7.27
C TYR A 324 -1.64 -12.42 8.28
N GLN A 325 -1.51 -11.19 7.78
CA GLN A 325 -1.91 -9.98 8.48
C GLN A 325 -3.28 -9.55 7.97
N THR A 326 -4.13 -9.08 8.87
CA THR A 326 -5.48 -8.60 8.53
C THR A 326 -5.47 -7.08 8.49
N VAL A 327 -6.00 -6.51 7.41
CA VAL A 327 -6.20 -5.07 7.28
C VAL A 327 -7.71 -4.81 7.26
N ILE A 328 -8.15 -3.92 8.14
CA ILE A 328 -9.55 -3.48 8.21
C ILE A 328 -9.55 -1.97 7.93
N GLY A 329 -10.49 -1.51 7.12
CA GLY A 329 -10.58 -0.08 6.84
C GLY A 329 -11.98 0.35 6.45
N LEU A 330 -12.18 1.63 6.55
CA LEU A 330 -13.42 2.31 6.17
C LEU A 330 -13.13 3.60 5.42
N THR A 331 -14.07 3.96 4.56
CA THR A 331 -14.13 5.26 3.90
C THR A 331 -15.51 5.86 4.10
N LEU A 332 -15.55 7.13 4.44
CA LEU A 332 -16.78 7.93 4.53
C LEU A 332 -16.70 9.08 3.53
N THR A 333 -17.79 9.31 2.82
CA THR A 333 -17.92 10.44 1.89
C THR A 333 -19.04 11.37 2.38
N PRO A 334 -18.73 12.41 3.19
CA PRO A 334 -19.73 13.32 3.71
C PRO A 334 -20.36 14.13 2.60
N LEU A 335 -21.70 14.11 2.49
CA LEU A 335 -22.44 14.83 1.44
C LEU A 335 -22.40 16.36 1.58
N ASN A 336 -22.07 16.92 2.75
CA ASN A 336 -22.24 18.33 3.10
C ASN A 336 -20.96 19.03 3.57
N TRP A 337 -19.79 18.64 3.11
CA TRP A 337 -18.53 19.34 3.43
C TRP A 337 -18.26 20.56 2.51
N LEU A 338 -19.30 21.02 1.81
CA LEU A 338 -19.29 22.21 0.95
C LEU A 338 -19.86 23.44 1.68
N LEU A 339 -19.44 23.71 2.90
CA LEU A 339 -19.66 25.01 3.56
C LEU A 339 -18.33 25.64 3.93
#